data_edfe5664e12e833b670812ed98df05db
#
_entry.id   edfe5664e12e833b670812ed98df05db
#
_cell.length_a   1.000
_cell.length_b   1.000
_cell.length_c   1.000
_cell.angle_alpha   90.00
_cell.angle_beta   90.00
_cell.angle_gamma   90.00
#
_symmetry.space_group_name_H-M   'P 1'
#
loop_
_entity.id
_entity.type
_entity.pdbx_description
1 polymer ?
#
loop_
_entity_poly.entity_id
_entity_poly.type
_entity_poly.pdbx_seq_one_letter_code
_entity_poly.pdbx_strand_id
1 'polypeptide(L)'
;LLKGKNNNMSENQPKYKRILLKLSGEALAGDKKMGLDMPTVTEICKSIKKCYDVGTEIGIVVGGGNYWRGRSSENMDRVRADHIGMLATAMNSLAVADVLESLGCQVRVQTAIDMKQIAEPYIRQKAVRHFEKGRIVIFGCGTGSPFFSTDSAAALRAAEINADILLIPECFITGYI
;
A
#
# COMPACT_ATOMS: atom_id res chain seq x y z
N LEU A 1 -43.65 -18.27 -18.96
CA LEU A 1 -42.74 -17.35 -19.66
C LEU A 1 -41.73 -16.79 -18.64
N LEU A 2 -40.65 -17.53 -18.45
CA LEU A 2 -39.50 -17.11 -17.62
C LEU A 2 -38.64 -16.16 -18.46
N LYS A 3 -38.65 -14.87 -18.14
CA LYS A 3 -37.70 -13.90 -18.70
C LYS A 3 -36.31 -14.18 -18.10
N GLY A 4 -35.42 -14.72 -18.93
CA GLY A 4 -33.99 -14.80 -18.59
C GLY A 4 -33.43 -13.41 -18.28
N LYS A 5 -32.84 -13.25 -17.11
CA LYS A 5 -31.98 -12.11 -16.80
C LYS A 5 -30.69 -12.29 -17.60
N ASN A 6 -30.56 -11.54 -18.69
CA ASN A 6 -29.28 -11.39 -19.36
C ASN A 6 -28.32 -10.67 -18.39
N ASN A 7 -27.43 -11.42 -17.76
CA ASN A 7 -26.24 -10.90 -17.10
C ASN A 7 -25.20 -10.52 -18.18
N ASN A 8 -25.43 -9.44 -18.89
CA ASN A 8 -24.36 -8.75 -19.59
C ASN A 8 -23.52 -7.99 -18.52
N MET A 9 -22.62 -8.70 -17.85
CA MET A 9 -21.51 -8.07 -17.18
C MET A 9 -20.65 -7.45 -18.29
N SER A 10 -20.57 -6.13 -18.36
CA SER A 10 -19.62 -5.45 -19.24
C SER A 10 -18.22 -5.96 -18.90
N GLU A 11 -17.49 -6.47 -19.88
CA GLU A 11 -16.17 -7.13 -19.75
C GLU A 11 -15.06 -6.26 -19.10
N ASN A 12 -15.37 -5.06 -18.61
CA ASN A 12 -14.43 -4.07 -18.09
C ASN A 12 -14.70 -3.58 -16.66
N GLN A 13 -15.60 -4.21 -15.89
CA GLN A 13 -15.78 -3.80 -14.50
C GLN A 13 -14.90 -4.62 -13.58
N PRO A 14 -14.15 -3.97 -12.64
CA PRO A 14 -13.32 -4.71 -11.69
C PRO A 14 -14.19 -5.59 -10.79
N LYS A 15 -13.70 -6.81 -10.51
CA LYS A 15 -14.38 -7.77 -9.62
C LYS A 15 -14.56 -7.20 -8.19
N TYR A 16 -13.60 -6.39 -7.74
CA TYR A 16 -13.61 -5.71 -6.45
C TYR A 16 -13.51 -4.21 -6.69
N LYS A 17 -14.39 -3.45 -6.04
CA LYS A 17 -14.40 -1.99 -6.18
C LYS A 17 -13.25 -1.34 -5.43
N ARG A 18 -13.01 -1.77 -4.17
CA ARG A 18 -11.97 -1.22 -3.30
C ARG A 18 -11.06 -2.32 -2.80
N ILE A 19 -9.78 -2.18 -3.04
CA ILE A 19 -8.77 -3.13 -2.57
C ILE A 19 -7.78 -2.47 -1.63
N LEU A 20 -7.26 -3.23 -0.68
CA LEU A 20 -6.06 -2.87 0.04
C LEU A 20 -4.94 -3.83 -0.32
N LEU A 21 -3.83 -3.30 -0.80
CA LEU A 21 -2.63 -4.03 -1.15
C LEU A 21 -1.55 -3.79 -0.08
N LYS A 22 -0.99 -4.86 0.50
CA LYS A 22 0.19 -4.76 1.34
C LYS A 22 1.45 -5.03 0.50
N LEU A 23 2.38 -4.10 0.50
CA LEU A 23 3.70 -4.26 -0.10
C LEU A 23 4.74 -4.47 1.00
N SER A 24 5.51 -5.55 0.94
CA SER A 24 6.62 -5.73 1.86
C SER A 24 7.80 -4.84 1.44
N GLY A 25 8.59 -4.38 2.41
CA GLY A 25 9.82 -3.65 2.09
C GLY A 25 10.80 -4.50 1.28
N GLU A 26 10.87 -5.79 1.59
CA GLU A 26 11.70 -6.76 0.87
C GLU A 26 11.32 -6.85 -0.62
N ALA A 27 10.03 -6.84 -0.95
CA ALA A 27 9.57 -6.83 -2.34
C ALA A 27 10.04 -5.57 -3.08
N LEU A 28 10.14 -4.42 -2.39
CA LEU A 28 10.63 -3.17 -2.98
C LEU A 28 12.16 -3.14 -3.13
N ALA A 29 12.88 -3.96 -2.38
CA ALA A 29 14.33 -4.11 -2.50
C ALA A 29 14.73 -4.98 -3.71
N GLY A 30 13.83 -5.79 -4.24
CA GLY A 30 14.18 -6.75 -5.30
C GLY A 30 15.34 -7.65 -4.87
N ASP A 31 16.34 -7.79 -5.71
CA ASP A 31 17.55 -8.59 -5.44
C ASP A 31 18.56 -7.87 -4.53
N LYS A 32 18.32 -6.60 -4.18
CA LYS A 32 19.17 -5.85 -3.25
C LYS A 32 18.90 -6.30 -1.82
N LYS A 33 19.94 -6.36 -1.02
CA LYS A 33 19.80 -6.69 0.41
C LYS A 33 19.21 -5.57 1.24
N MET A 34 19.33 -4.31 0.77
CA MET A 34 18.91 -3.11 1.48
C MET A 34 18.47 -2.02 0.48
N GLY A 35 17.57 -1.14 0.92
CA GLY A 35 17.10 0.00 0.15
C GLY A 35 16.01 -0.33 -0.84
N LEU A 36 15.90 0.46 -1.90
CA LEU A 36 14.95 0.33 -2.98
C LEU A 36 15.64 -0.12 -4.27
N ASP A 37 15.03 -1.05 -4.96
CA ASP A 37 15.38 -1.38 -6.34
C ASP A 37 14.37 -0.71 -7.28
N MET A 38 14.73 0.46 -7.82
CA MET A 38 13.80 1.29 -8.59
C MET A 38 13.21 0.57 -9.82
N PRO A 39 13.96 -0.27 -10.58
CA PRO A 39 13.37 -1.11 -11.60
C PRO A 39 12.24 -2.01 -11.07
N THR A 40 12.48 -2.73 -9.97
CA THR A 40 11.47 -3.59 -9.31
C THR A 40 10.28 -2.77 -8.83
N VAL A 41 10.50 -1.62 -8.18
CA VAL A 41 9.42 -0.71 -7.75
C VAL A 41 8.58 -0.28 -8.95
N THR A 42 9.22 0.05 -10.08
CA THR A 42 8.52 0.47 -11.29
C THR A 42 7.63 -0.63 -11.85
N GLU A 43 8.10 -1.88 -11.90
CA GLU A 43 7.28 -3.02 -12.39
C GLU A 43 6.07 -3.30 -11.47
N ILE A 44 6.26 -3.22 -10.15
CA ILE A 44 5.17 -3.30 -9.18
C ILE A 44 4.15 -2.18 -9.44
N CYS A 45 4.59 -0.94 -9.60
CA CYS A 45 3.73 0.20 -9.85
C CYS A 45 3.00 0.11 -11.19
N LYS A 46 3.63 -0.43 -12.25
CA LYS A 46 2.94 -0.72 -13.52
C LYS A 46 1.80 -1.72 -13.36
N SER A 47 1.98 -2.73 -12.51
CA SER A 47 0.91 -3.70 -12.21
C SER A 47 -0.23 -3.06 -11.43
N ILE A 48 0.08 -2.21 -10.46
CA ILE A 48 -0.92 -1.42 -9.71
C ILE A 48 -1.69 -0.50 -10.66
N LYS A 49 -0.98 0.15 -11.59
CA LYS A 49 -1.60 1.04 -12.58
C LYS A 49 -2.65 0.33 -13.44
N LYS A 50 -2.44 -0.91 -13.84
CA LYS A 50 -3.45 -1.68 -14.60
C LYS A 50 -4.78 -1.78 -13.83
N CYS A 51 -4.72 -2.00 -12.51
CA CYS A 51 -5.92 -2.01 -11.67
C CYS A 51 -6.52 -0.61 -11.51
N TYR A 52 -5.69 0.42 -11.41
CA TYR A 52 -6.12 1.82 -11.34
C TYR A 52 -6.87 2.24 -12.62
N ASP A 53 -6.35 1.87 -13.79
CA ASP A 53 -6.92 2.26 -15.10
C ASP A 53 -8.32 1.65 -15.36
N VAL A 54 -8.64 0.52 -14.72
CA VAL A 54 -10.00 -0.07 -14.79
C VAL A 54 -10.95 0.48 -13.71
N GLY A 55 -10.51 1.50 -12.95
CA GLY A 55 -11.35 2.21 -11.98
C GLY A 55 -11.41 1.56 -10.59
N THR A 56 -10.49 0.65 -10.25
CA THR A 56 -10.39 0.10 -8.89
C THR A 56 -9.89 1.17 -7.92
N GLU A 57 -10.57 1.32 -6.78
CA GLU A 57 -10.11 2.14 -5.65
C GLU A 57 -9.00 1.41 -4.89
N ILE A 58 -7.81 1.98 -4.81
CA ILE A 58 -6.62 1.28 -4.32
C ILE A 58 -6.04 1.95 -3.08
N GLY A 59 -6.04 1.24 -1.96
CA GLY A 59 -5.23 1.54 -0.78
C GLY A 59 -3.95 0.69 -0.78
N ILE A 60 -2.85 1.26 -0.33
CA ILE A 60 -1.57 0.56 -0.24
C ILE A 60 -1.00 0.74 1.16
N VAL A 61 -0.63 -0.36 1.83
CA VAL A 61 0.17 -0.33 3.06
C VAL A 61 1.57 -0.84 2.73
N VAL A 62 2.59 -0.11 3.15
CA VAL A 62 3.98 -0.41 2.79
C VAL A 62 4.77 -0.82 4.02
N GLY A 63 5.54 -1.91 3.92
CA GLY A 63 6.51 -2.35 4.92
C GLY A 63 7.83 -1.60 4.85
N GLY A 64 8.65 -1.70 5.90
CA GLY A 64 9.97 -1.05 6.02
C GLY A 64 11.15 -2.02 6.11
N GLY A 65 10.90 -3.33 5.90
CA GLY A 65 11.89 -4.39 6.14
C GLY A 65 13.13 -4.36 5.25
N ASN A 66 13.10 -3.59 4.15
CA ASN A 66 14.26 -3.32 3.29
C ASN A 66 15.27 -2.33 3.91
N TYR A 67 14.88 -1.59 4.92
CA TYR A 67 15.76 -0.66 5.64
C TYR A 67 15.98 -1.09 7.08
N TRP A 68 14.92 -1.55 7.76
CA TRP A 68 14.97 -1.81 9.19
C TRP A 68 14.00 -2.90 9.64
N ARG A 69 14.52 -3.83 10.45
CA ARG A 69 13.72 -4.87 11.11
C ARG A 69 13.84 -4.71 12.62
N GLY A 70 12.83 -4.13 13.27
CA GLY A 70 12.84 -3.89 14.71
C GLY A 70 13.03 -5.14 15.57
N ARG A 71 12.59 -6.32 15.09
CA ARG A 71 12.75 -7.61 15.81
C ARG A 71 14.18 -8.12 15.89
N SER A 72 15.08 -7.69 15.00
CA SER A 72 16.48 -8.17 14.93
C SER A 72 17.50 -7.20 15.54
N SER A 73 17.03 -6.17 16.26
CA SER A 73 17.91 -5.18 16.90
C SER A 73 18.27 -5.65 18.31
N GLU A 74 19.31 -6.46 18.44
CA GLU A 74 19.68 -7.12 19.71
C GLU A 74 20.04 -6.18 20.87
N ASN A 75 20.38 -4.91 20.60
CA ASN A 75 20.83 -3.94 21.61
C ASN A 75 20.06 -2.61 21.61
N MET A 76 18.86 -2.57 21.01
CA MET A 76 18.07 -1.36 20.94
C MET A 76 16.73 -1.52 21.65
N ASP A 77 16.28 -0.45 22.30
CA ASP A 77 14.93 -0.39 22.84
C ASP A 77 13.89 -0.69 21.75
N ARG A 78 12.97 -1.61 22.04
CA ARG A 78 12.01 -2.12 21.06
C ARG A 78 11.11 -1.02 20.50
N VAL A 79 10.71 -0.07 21.33
CA VAL A 79 9.85 1.05 20.91
C VAL A 79 10.59 1.93 19.90
N ARG A 80 11.86 2.23 20.15
CA ARG A 80 12.70 2.99 19.21
C ARG A 80 12.92 2.24 17.90
N ALA A 81 13.19 0.94 17.98
CA ALA A 81 13.37 0.09 16.80
C ALA A 81 12.11 0.09 15.92
N ASP A 82 10.93 -0.01 16.53
CA ASP A 82 9.66 0.03 15.81
C ASP A 82 9.39 1.44 15.20
N HIS A 83 9.75 2.53 15.90
CA HIS A 83 9.65 3.88 15.33
C HIS A 83 10.57 4.06 14.11
N ILE A 84 11.81 3.53 14.15
CA ILE A 84 12.70 3.53 12.97
C ILE A 84 12.06 2.76 11.81
N GLY A 85 11.47 1.60 12.10
CA GLY A 85 10.71 0.84 11.10
C GLY A 85 9.55 1.63 10.50
N MET A 86 8.82 2.41 11.31
CA MET A 86 7.74 3.28 10.81
C MET A 86 8.28 4.37 9.88
N LEU A 87 9.41 5.00 10.20
CA LEU A 87 10.05 5.97 9.32
C LEU A 87 10.53 5.33 8.02
N ALA A 88 11.04 4.09 8.06
CA ALA A 88 11.40 3.33 6.88
C ALA A 88 10.17 3.11 5.95
N THR A 89 8.99 2.84 6.52
CA THR A 89 7.76 2.74 5.72
C THR A 89 7.36 4.08 5.09
N ALA A 90 7.61 5.21 5.75
CA ALA A 90 7.35 6.52 5.18
C ALA A 90 8.25 6.79 3.96
N MET A 91 9.55 6.46 4.03
CA MET A 91 10.46 6.56 2.88
C MET A 91 9.97 5.72 1.70
N ASN A 92 9.60 4.46 1.94
CA ASN A 92 9.06 3.58 0.90
C ASN A 92 7.75 4.13 0.31
N SER A 93 6.87 4.67 1.16
CA SER A 93 5.60 5.25 0.71
C SER A 93 5.80 6.42 -0.25
N LEU A 94 6.77 7.29 0.02
CA LEU A 94 7.10 8.42 -0.85
C LEU A 94 7.67 7.94 -2.20
N ALA A 95 8.56 6.95 -2.17
CA ALA A 95 9.14 6.41 -3.40
C ALA A 95 8.10 5.71 -4.29
N VAL A 96 7.20 4.92 -3.70
CA VAL A 96 6.09 4.28 -4.44
C VAL A 96 5.13 5.34 -5.00
N ALA A 97 4.86 6.41 -4.23
CA ALA A 97 4.02 7.51 -4.69
C ALA A 97 4.63 8.21 -5.90
N ASP A 98 5.91 8.56 -5.86
CA ASP A 98 6.64 9.22 -6.97
C ASP A 98 6.56 8.40 -8.25
N VAL A 99 6.82 7.09 -8.17
CA VAL A 99 6.74 6.21 -9.34
C VAL A 99 5.30 6.11 -9.88
N LEU A 100 4.29 5.97 -9.01
CA LEU A 100 2.88 5.93 -9.46
C LEU A 100 2.45 7.25 -10.10
N GLU A 101 2.87 8.39 -9.55
CA GLU A 101 2.60 9.71 -10.12
C GLU A 101 3.28 9.88 -11.48
N SER A 102 4.53 9.42 -11.64
CA SER A 102 5.23 9.42 -12.93
C SER A 102 4.54 8.57 -13.99
N LEU A 103 3.80 7.54 -13.58
CA LEU A 103 2.96 6.71 -14.44
C LEU A 103 1.57 7.33 -14.73
N GLY A 104 1.27 8.52 -14.21
CA GLY A 104 0.01 9.25 -14.43
C GLY A 104 -1.11 8.91 -13.44
N CYS A 105 -0.83 8.21 -12.34
CA CYS A 105 -1.81 8.00 -11.27
C CYS A 105 -1.92 9.23 -10.37
N GLN A 106 -3.11 9.50 -9.83
CA GLN A 106 -3.25 10.47 -8.75
C GLN A 106 -3.03 9.77 -7.41
N VAL A 107 -2.06 10.22 -6.63
CA VAL A 107 -1.67 9.56 -5.38
C VAL A 107 -1.76 10.50 -4.19
N ARG A 108 -2.05 9.97 -3.00
CA ARG A 108 -1.91 10.67 -1.71
C ARG A 108 -1.23 9.75 -0.71
N VAL A 109 -0.23 10.26 -0.03
CA VAL A 109 0.43 9.58 1.08
C VAL A 109 -0.19 10.09 2.38
N GLN A 110 -0.65 9.16 3.22
CA GLN A 110 -1.13 9.45 4.57
C GLN A 110 -0.31 8.67 5.58
N THR A 111 0.12 9.32 6.66
CA THR A 111 0.97 8.70 7.69
C THR A 111 0.27 8.69 9.04
N ALA A 112 0.46 7.58 9.79
CA ALA A 112 -0.08 7.44 11.14
C ALA A 112 0.72 8.26 12.18
N ILE A 113 1.92 8.74 11.82
CA ILE A 113 2.70 9.71 12.60
C ILE A 113 2.63 11.04 11.87
N ASP A 114 2.39 12.12 12.60
CA ASP A 114 2.30 13.46 12.04
C ASP A 114 3.63 13.90 11.44
N MET A 115 3.63 14.13 10.11
CA MET A 115 4.75 14.69 9.36
C MET A 115 4.23 15.60 8.23
N LYS A 116 3.46 16.61 8.60
CA LYS A 116 2.62 17.44 7.71
C LYS A 116 3.35 18.10 6.55
N GLN A 117 4.66 18.29 6.66
CA GLN A 117 5.49 18.84 5.59
C GLN A 117 5.76 17.84 4.47
N ILE A 118 5.55 16.54 4.70
CA ILE A 118 5.91 15.45 3.80
C ILE A 118 4.68 14.66 3.35
N ALA A 119 3.73 14.39 4.26
CA ALA A 119 2.55 13.58 4.02
C ALA A 119 1.35 14.08 4.83
N GLU A 120 0.14 13.73 4.38
CA GLU A 120 -1.08 14.05 5.12
C GLU A 120 -1.16 13.19 6.40
N PRO A 121 -1.64 13.74 7.53
CA PRO A 121 -2.03 12.90 8.67
C PRO A 121 -3.15 11.94 8.26
N TYR A 122 -3.03 10.67 8.68
CA TYR A 122 -4.07 9.69 8.43
C TYR A 122 -5.37 10.07 9.12
N ILE A 123 -6.40 10.27 8.34
CA ILE A 123 -7.77 10.44 8.78
C ILE A 123 -8.65 9.60 7.86
N ARG A 124 -9.36 8.61 8.43
CA ARG A 124 -10.21 7.68 7.67
C ARG A 124 -11.11 8.36 6.64
N GLN A 125 -11.82 9.41 7.05
CA GLN A 125 -12.73 10.13 6.15
C GLN A 125 -12.02 10.82 5.00
N LYS A 126 -10.78 11.31 5.19
CA LYS A 126 -9.97 11.86 4.10
C LYS A 126 -9.55 10.76 3.12
N ALA A 127 -9.14 9.59 3.63
CA ALA A 127 -8.80 8.45 2.78
C ALA A 127 -9.98 8.04 1.89
N VAL A 128 -11.18 7.91 2.46
CA VAL A 128 -12.39 7.58 1.71
C VAL A 128 -12.68 8.63 0.63
N ARG A 129 -12.57 9.91 0.95
CA ARG A 129 -12.74 11.00 -0.05
C ARG A 129 -11.69 10.97 -1.15
N HIS A 130 -10.48 10.49 -0.87
CA HIS A 130 -9.47 10.30 -1.92
C HIS A 130 -9.86 9.19 -2.87
N PHE A 131 -10.36 8.06 -2.37
CA PHE A 131 -10.87 6.97 -3.23
C PHE A 131 -12.03 7.44 -4.10
N GLU A 132 -13.01 8.15 -3.54
CA GLU A 132 -14.13 8.72 -4.30
C GLU A 132 -13.69 9.69 -5.41
N LYS A 133 -12.50 10.28 -5.29
CA LYS A 133 -11.88 11.14 -6.31
C LYS A 133 -10.95 10.39 -7.25
N GLY A 134 -10.98 9.06 -7.24
CA GLY A 134 -10.13 8.22 -8.08
C GLY A 134 -8.64 8.32 -7.74
N ARG A 135 -8.29 8.53 -6.46
CA ARG A 135 -6.89 8.63 -6.02
C ARG A 135 -6.46 7.35 -5.32
N ILE A 136 -5.24 6.92 -5.59
CA ILE A 136 -4.56 5.89 -4.79
C ILE A 136 -4.18 6.51 -3.45
N VAL A 137 -4.40 5.79 -2.35
CA VAL A 137 -3.97 6.22 -1.01
C VAL A 137 -2.90 5.26 -0.49
N ILE A 138 -1.72 5.79 -0.15
CA ILE A 138 -0.64 5.02 0.45
C ILE A 138 -0.58 5.34 1.94
N PHE A 139 -0.64 4.30 2.77
CA PHE A 139 -0.61 4.40 4.23
C PHE A 139 0.79 4.08 4.75
N GLY A 140 1.51 5.10 5.21
CA GLY A 140 2.81 4.99 5.86
C GLY A 140 2.72 4.97 7.39
N CYS A 141 3.82 4.61 8.04
CA CYS A 141 3.99 4.52 9.49
C CYS A 141 3.09 3.48 10.18
N GLY A 142 2.62 2.47 9.46
CA GLY A 142 1.87 1.36 10.04
C GLY A 142 0.62 1.79 10.78
N THR A 143 0.48 1.36 12.04
CA THR A 143 -0.59 1.79 12.95
C THR A 143 -0.28 3.10 13.67
N GLY A 144 0.97 3.56 13.65
CA GLY A 144 1.48 4.67 14.47
C GLY A 144 1.86 4.24 15.89
N SER A 145 1.66 2.97 16.24
CA SER A 145 1.95 2.42 17.57
C SER A 145 3.01 1.32 17.47
N PRO A 146 4.00 1.28 18.39
CA PRO A 146 4.96 0.17 18.48
C PRO A 146 4.28 -1.19 18.71
N PHE A 147 5.02 -2.27 18.51
CA PHE A 147 4.61 -3.67 18.69
C PHE A 147 3.63 -4.22 17.63
N PHE A 148 3.15 -3.42 16.70
CA PHE A 148 2.31 -3.88 15.61
C PHE A 148 3.09 -4.14 14.34
N SER A 149 2.77 -5.23 13.65
CA SER A 149 3.35 -5.56 12.35
C SER A 149 2.71 -4.76 11.21
N THR A 150 3.37 -4.74 10.05
CA THR A 150 2.77 -4.18 8.82
C THR A 150 1.48 -4.93 8.43
N ASP A 151 1.41 -6.24 8.68
CA ASP A 151 0.21 -7.04 8.39
C ASP A 151 -0.96 -6.65 9.29
N SER A 152 -0.69 -6.39 10.58
CA SER A 152 -1.69 -5.84 11.50
C SER A 152 -2.19 -4.47 11.04
N ALA A 153 -1.28 -3.62 10.58
CA ALA A 153 -1.65 -2.31 10.02
C ALA A 153 -2.50 -2.48 8.76
N ALA A 154 -2.14 -3.40 7.86
CA ALA A 154 -2.91 -3.67 6.65
C ALA A 154 -4.32 -4.16 6.96
N ALA A 155 -4.47 -5.11 7.89
CA ALA A 155 -5.78 -5.59 8.33
C ALA A 155 -6.64 -4.46 8.93
N LEU A 156 -6.04 -3.62 9.79
CA LEU A 156 -6.74 -2.47 10.38
C LEU A 156 -7.19 -1.48 9.30
N ARG A 157 -6.30 -1.08 8.39
CA ARG A 157 -6.65 -0.13 7.31
C ARG A 157 -7.69 -0.70 6.36
N ALA A 158 -7.62 -2.00 6.01
CA ALA A 158 -8.64 -2.66 5.19
C ALA A 158 -10.03 -2.54 5.81
N ALA A 159 -10.15 -2.82 7.10
CA ALA A 159 -11.41 -2.70 7.83
C ALA A 159 -11.89 -1.24 7.89
N GLU A 160 -11.01 -0.29 8.22
CA GLU A 160 -11.35 1.12 8.34
C GLU A 160 -11.84 1.75 7.05
N ILE A 161 -11.25 1.38 5.90
CA ILE A 161 -11.65 1.92 4.58
C ILE A 161 -12.75 1.11 3.92
N ASN A 162 -13.27 0.06 4.55
CA ASN A 162 -14.23 -0.89 3.96
C ASN A 162 -13.70 -1.47 2.63
N ALA A 163 -12.49 -2.02 2.63
CA ALA A 163 -11.95 -2.71 1.47
C ALA A 163 -12.69 -4.03 1.23
N ASP A 164 -13.01 -4.32 -0.03
CA ASP A 164 -13.66 -5.58 -0.41
C ASP A 164 -12.71 -6.78 -0.26
N ILE A 165 -11.40 -6.52 -0.41
CA ILE A 165 -10.34 -7.52 -0.29
C ILE A 165 -9.05 -6.89 0.22
N LEU A 166 -8.33 -7.65 1.04
CA LEU A 166 -6.96 -7.39 1.45
C LEU A 166 -6.04 -8.37 0.73
N LEU A 167 -5.11 -7.84 -0.06
CA LEU A 167 -4.09 -8.61 -0.77
C LEU A 167 -2.75 -8.49 -0.03
N ILE A 168 -2.23 -9.63 0.41
CA ILE A 168 -0.91 -9.74 1.05
C ILE A 168 -0.06 -10.69 0.19
N PRO A 169 0.58 -10.18 -0.88
CA PRO A 169 1.46 -11.01 -1.69
C PRO A 169 2.69 -11.38 -0.88
N GLU A 170 2.94 -12.66 -0.72
CA GLU A 170 4.14 -13.18 -0.03
C GLU A 170 5.40 -12.98 -0.86
N CYS A 171 5.25 -12.93 -2.19
CA CYS A 171 6.31 -12.64 -3.16
C CYS A 171 5.71 -12.07 -4.44
N PHE A 172 6.22 -10.94 -4.93
CA PHE A 172 6.09 -10.59 -6.34
C PHE A 172 7.15 -11.38 -7.13
N ILE A 173 7.01 -12.70 -7.18
CA ILE A 173 7.80 -13.50 -8.10
C ILE A 173 7.10 -13.41 -9.45
N THR A 174 7.83 -12.90 -10.42
CA THR A 174 7.56 -12.90 -11.85
C THR A 174 6.73 -14.10 -12.30
N GLY A 175 5.50 -13.85 -12.76
CA GLY A 175 4.90 -14.77 -13.70
C GLY A 175 3.54 -15.40 -13.40
N TYR A 176 2.70 -14.86 -12.50
CA TYR A 176 1.29 -15.30 -12.41
C TYR A 176 0.37 -14.10 -12.23
N ILE A 177 -0.05 -13.53 -13.33
CA ILE A 177 -1.39 -12.99 -13.56
C ILE A 177 -1.84 -13.51 -14.92
#